data_54cc5ab0401896afc4a68803f3b30b2d
#
_entry.id   54cc5ab0401896afc4a68803f3b30b2d
#
_cell.length_a   1.000
_cell.length_b   1.000
_cell.length_c   1.000
_cell.angle_alpha   90.00
_cell.angle_beta   90.00
_cell.angle_gamma   90.00
#
_symmetry.space_group_name_H-M   'P 1'
#
loop_
_entity.id
_entity.type
_entity.pdbx_description
1 polymer ?
#
loop_
_entity_poly.entity_id
_entity_poly.type
_entity_poly.pdbx_seq_one_letter_code
_entity_poly.pdbx_strand_id
1 'polypeptide(L)'
;MGTAAAWAMPLRMWAATAPFHVGVISDEISQDFDHACYVIAKQFGLHFVELREMWGKNLQSSTDAEIAQAKKILAKYELTVTDIGSPLYKVNFPGAPHSQYSSKEDLHGADEKNFKQQDEVLERSISLAKQFGTDKVRCFDFWRLDDQKPFRAAINDVLKEAAEKSGKQGIMLVLENEFACNTATGREAAATLAGVPSKHLALNWDPGNAVMRGELDAFPGGWDAIPKDRIHHCHVKNAQKDANGKMQWAPVDVGYIDWTAQFKALKAVGYKNATNLETHWKDGKSPESSTIRSWEGMKKCLDAAGINV
;
A
#
# COMPACT_ATOMS: atom_id res chain seq x y z
N MET A 1 18.06 -10.94 -36.60
CA MET A 1 17.56 -11.73 -35.46
C MET A 1 18.41 -11.37 -34.27
N GLY A 2 17.96 -10.43 -33.44
CA GLY A 2 18.66 -9.95 -32.24
C GLY A 2 18.01 -10.56 -31.01
N THR A 3 18.73 -11.45 -30.35
CA THR A 3 18.31 -12.04 -29.08
C THR A 3 18.36 -11.00 -27.98
N ALA A 4 17.20 -10.59 -27.46
CA ALA A 4 17.10 -9.79 -26.26
C ALA A 4 17.55 -10.67 -25.07
N ALA A 5 18.73 -10.40 -24.54
CA ALA A 5 19.19 -10.99 -23.29
C ALA A 5 18.36 -10.42 -22.15
N ALA A 6 17.47 -11.23 -21.60
CA ALA A 6 16.81 -10.95 -20.34
C ALA A 6 17.89 -10.94 -19.24
N TRP A 7 18.15 -9.77 -18.69
CA TRP A 7 18.98 -9.63 -17.49
C TRP A 7 18.15 -10.11 -16.30
N ALA A 8 18.20 -11.41 -16.02
CA ALA A 8 17.81 -11.93 -14.73
C ALA A 8 18.89 -11.49 -13.73
N MET A 9 18.60 -10.50 -12.89
CA MET A 9 19.43 -10.22 -11.72
C MET A 9 19.44 -11.48 -10.85
N PRO A 10 20.61 -11.98 -10.42
CA PRO A 10 20.65 -13.09 -9.49
C PRO A 10 19.95 -12.67 -8.20
N LEU A 11 18.92 -13.41 -7.79
CA LEU A 11 18.39 -13.37 -6.43
C LEU A 11 19.56 -13.69 -5.49
N ARG A 12 20.23 -12.64 -5.01
CA ARG A 12 21.16 -12.82 -3.89
C ARG A 12 20.34 -13.29 -2.70
N MET A 13 20.63 -14.49 -2.23
CA MET A 13 20.14 -14.98 -0.96
C MET A 13 20.74 -14.09 0.15
N TRP A 14 20.02 -13.00 0.47
CA TRP A 14 20.22 -12.34 1.75
C TRP A 14 19.80 -13.36 2.80
N ALA A 15 20.62 -13.53 3.81
CA ALA A 15 20.26 -14.36 4.96
C ALA A 15 19.01 -13.71 5.58
N ALA A 16 17.83 -14.21 5.22
CA ALA A 16 16.57 -13.69 5.66
C ALA A 16 16.41 -13.99 7.15
N THR A 17 16.74 -13.03 7.99
CA THR A 17 16.44 -13.08 9.42
C THR A 17 14.98 -12.75 9.68
N ALA A 18 14.35 -11.95 8.83
CA ALA A 18 12.95 -11.59 8.92
C ALA A 18 12.02 -12.61 8.22
N PRO A 19 10.88 -12.97 8.82
CA PRO A 19 9.92 -13.91 8.24
C PRO A 19 9.17 -13.36 7.02
N PHE A 20 9.18 -12.04 6.82
CA PHE A 20 8.56 -11.30 5.73
C PHE A 20 9.43 -10.08 5.36
N HIS A 21 9.16 -9.44 4.23
CA HIS A 21 9.88 -8.27 3.79
C HIS A 21 9.46 -7.03 4.59
N VAL A 22 10.41 -6.19 4.97
CA VAL A 22 10.17 -4.92 5.66
C VAL A 22 10.69 -3.79 4.79
N GLY A 23 9.82 -2.84 4.48
CA GLY A 23 10.12 -1.71 3.60
C GLY A 23 9.46 -0.41 4.04
N VAL A 24 9.57 0.59 3.19
CA VAL A 24 9.01 1.95 3.39
C VAL A 24 8.49 2.46 2.06
N ILE A 25 7.43 3.27 2.08
CA ILE A 25 6.99 4.06 0.93
C ILE A 25 7.96 5.23 0.75
N SER A 26 8.62 5.32 -0.39
CA SER A 26 9.77 6.25 -0.60
C SER A 26 9.42 7.72 -0.42
N ASP A 27 8.27 8.17 -0.89
CA ASP A 27 7.84 9.57 -0.83
C ASP A 27 7.37 10.03 0.56
N GLU A 28 7.17 9.11 1.50
CA GLU A 28 7.00 9.44 2.92
C GLU A 28 8.30 10.00 3.55
N ILE A 29 9.45 9.76 2.92
CA ILE A 29 10.74 10.30 3.34
C ILE A 29 11.04 11.60 2.59
N SER A 30 11.07 11.53 1.24
CA SER A 30 11.45 12.66 0.41
C SER A 30 10.94 12.50 -1.01
N GLN A 31 10.62 13.63 -1.66
CA GLN A 31 10.38 13.66 -3.11
C GLN A 31 11.69 13.56 -3.92
N ASP A 32 12.87 13.81 -3.31
CA ASP A 32 14.15 13.42 -3.88
C ASP A 32 14.33 11.90 -3.72
N PHE A 33 14.12 11.19 -4.82
CA PHE A 33 14.11 9.72 -4.83
C PHE A 33 15.48 9.10 -4.50
N ASP A 34 16.60 9.73 -4.93
CA ASP A 34 17.96 9.25 -4.58
C ASP A 34 18.19 9.37 -3.08
N HIS A 35 17.78 10.51 -2.48
CA HIS A 35 17.87 10.73 -1.05
C HIS A 35 16.97 9.75 -0.27
N ALA A 36 15.72 9.55 -0.69
CA ALA A 36 14.81 8.60 -0.05
C ALA A 36 15.40 7.17 -0.04
N CYS A 37 15.93 6.72 -1.17
CA CYS A 37 16.60 5.41 -1.28
C CYS A 37 17.86 5.33 -0.40
N TYR A 38 18.63 6.42 -0.27
CA TYR A 38 19.76 6.47 0.66
C TYR A 38 19.31 6.27 2.12
N VAL A 39 18.28 6.98 2.55
CA VAL A 39 17.74 6.84 3.92
C VAL A 39 17.27 5.41 4.17
N ILE A 40 16.49 4.82 3.25
CA ILE A 40 15.99 3.45 3.37
C ILE A 40 17.16 2.45 3.50
N ALA A 41 18.12 2.51 2.58
CA ALA A 41 19.18 1.51 2.52
C ALA A 41 20.29 1.72 3.54
N LYS A 42 20.67 2.98 3.83
CA LYS A 42 21.87 3.29 4.63
C LYS A 42 21.56 3.73 6.05
N GLN A 43 20.44 4.40 6.29
CA GLN A 43 20.05 4.79 7.64
C GLN A 43 19.15 3.75 8.30
N PHE A 44 18.17 3.19 7.56
CA PHE A 44 17.28 2.15 8.11
C PHE A 44 17.84 0.73 7.95
N GLY A 45 18.78 0.51 7.03
CA GLY A 45 19.34 -0.81 6.75
C GLY A 45 18.39 -1.73 5.99
N LEU A 46 17.37 -1.19 5.33
CA LEU A 46 16.34 -1.95 4.63
C LEU A 46 16.71 -2.22 3.17
N HIS A 47 16.09 -3.26 2.60
CA HIS A 47 16.29 -3.69 1.22
C HIS A 47 15.04 -3.62 0.36
N PHE A 48 13.93 -3.16 0.90
CA PHE A 48 12.64 -3.14 0.23
C PHE A 48 12.03 -1.74 0.24
N VAL A 49 11.37 -1.39 -0.86
CA VAL A 49 10.74 -0.07 -1.04
C VAL A 49 9.44 -0.22 -1.81
N GLU A 50 8.45 0.58 -1.47
CA GLU A 50 7.23 0.77 -2.24
C GLU A 50 7.34 2.07 -3.04
N LEU A 51 6.84 2.05 -4.28
CA LEU A 51 6.88 3.21 -5.18
C LEU A 51 5.49 3.78 -5.40
N ARG A 52 5.26 5.03 -4.96
CA ARG A 52 4.01 5.78 -5.12
C ARG A 52 4.24 7.09 -5.88
N GLU A 53 5.14 7.91 -5.38
CA GLU A 53 5.52 9.19 -5.97
C GLU A 53 7.04 9.34 -6.01
N MET A 54 7.52 10.10 -6.98
CA MET A 54 8.93 10.48 -7.12
C MET A 54 9.03 11.84 -7.79
N TRP A 55 9.96 12.66 -7.34
CA TRP A 55 10.23 13.97 -7.94
C TRP A 55 8.99 14.88 -8.06
N GLY A 56 8.12 14.84 -7.03
CA GLY A 56 6.91 15.68 -6.94
C GLY A 56 5.77 15.27 -7.84
N LYS A 57 5.76 14.03 -8.35
CA LYS A 57 4.66 13.50 -9.18
C LYS A 57 4.38 12.04 -8.92
N ASN A 58 3.13 11.67 -9.18
CA ASN A 58 2.72 10.26 -9.13
C ASN A 58 3.50 9.43 -10.16
N LEU A 59 3.87 8.22 -9.77
CA LEU A 59 4.62 7.27 -10.60
C LEU A 59 3.96 7.01 -11.97
N GLN A 60 2.62 7.07 -12.05
CA GLN A 60 1.87 6.92 -13.29
C GLN A 60 2.30 7.91 -14.38
N SER A 61 2.72 9.11 -13.96
CA SER A 61 3.13 10.21 -14.86
C SER A 61 4.62 10.19 -15.21
N SER A 62 5.37 9.18 -14.75
CA SER A 62 6.81 9.08 -15.03
C SER A 62 7.07 8.75 -16.50
N THR A 63 8.05 9.45 -17.09
CA THR A 63 8.58 9.18 -18.42
C THR A 63 9.50 7.95 -18.41
N ASP A 64 9.77 7.37 -19.57
CA ASP A 64 10.71 6.23 -19.68
C ASP A 64 12.14 6.61 -19.22
N ALA A 65 12.56 7.86 -19.40
CA ALA A 65 13.84 8.36 -18.92
C ALA A 65 13.89 8.40 -17.39
N GLU A 66 12.82 8.84 -16.72
CA GLU A 66 12.70 8.85 -15.27
C GLU A 66 12.63 7.44 -14.69
N ILE A 67 11.89 6.54 -15.34
CA ILE A 67 11.87 5.12 -14.96
C ILE A 67 13.28 4.52 -15.04
N ALA A 68 14.01 4.80 -16.11
CA ALA A 68 15.38 4.34 -16.27
C ALA A 68 16.32 4.92 -15.21
N GLN A 69 16.12 6.19 -14.82
CA GLN A 69 16.85 6.83 -13.73
C GLN A 69 16.50 6.18 -12.38
N ALA A 70 15.23 5.98 -12.08
CA ALA A 70 14.78 5.32 -10.85
C ALA A 70 15.38 3.91 -10.71
N LYS A 71 15.41 3.13 -11.77
CA LYS A 71 16.04 1.79 -11.77
C LYS A 71 17.53 1.84 -11.48
N LYS A 72 18.27 2.86 -11.96
CA LYS A 72 19.68 3.05 -11.61
C LYS A 72 19.87 3.39 -10.13
N ILE A 73 18.99 4.22 -9.57
CA ILE A 73 19.00 4.59 -8.15
C ILE A 73 18.70 3.36 -7.28
N LEU A 74 17.66 2.58 -7.62
CA LEU A 74 17.34 1.34 -6.92
C LEU A 74 18.52 0.35 -6.93
N ALA A 75 19.17 0.20 -8.09
CA ALA A 75 20.35 -0.67 -8.23
C ALA A 75 21.55 -0.15 -7.41
N LYS A 76 21.79 1.17 -7.35
CA LYS A 76 22.84 1.80 -6.54
C LYS A 76 22.72 1.46 -5.05
N TYR A 77 21.48 1.37 -4.55
CA TYR A 77 21.19 1.09 -3.16
C TYR A 77 20.77 -0.37 -2.88
N GLU A 78 20.79 -1.21 -3.89
CA GLU A 78 20.38 -2.64 -3.80
C GLU A 78 18.96 -2.81 -3.25
N LEU A 79 18.02 -1.92 -3.65
CA LEU A 79 16.63 -1.94 -3.22
C LEU A 79 15.76 -2.74 -4.20
N THR A 80 14.85 -3.53 -3.64
CA THR A 80 13.82 -4.30 -4.36
C THR A 80 12.46 -3.66 -4.16
N VAL A 81 11.71 -3.47 -5.25
CA VAL A 81 10.36 -2.90 -5.19
C VAL A 81 9.35 -3.96 -4.76
N THR A 82 8.54 -3.64 -3.75
CA THR A 82 7.54 -4.56 -3.18
C THR A 82 6.22 -4.51 -3.91
N ASP A 83 5.76 -3.31 -4.27
CA ASP A 83 4.57 -3.08 -5.07
C ASP A 83 4.57 -1.69 -5.71
N ILE A 84 3.60 -1.43 -6.57
CA ILE A 84 3.32 -0.11 -7.14
C ILE A 84 2.13 0.49 -6.39
N GLY A 85 2.37 1.55 -5.62
CA GLY A 85 1.37 2.32 -4.90
C GLY A 85 0.46 3.11 -5.85
N SER A 86 -0.27 2.41 -6.70
CA SER A 86 -1.14 2.97 -7.74
C SER A 86 -2.36 3.68 -7.15
N PRO A 87 -2.88 4.76 -7.79
CA PRO A 87 -4.15 5.39 -7.43
C PRO A 87 -5.37 4.69 -8.04
N LEU A 88 -5.23 3.51 -8.62
CA LEU A 88 -6.28 2.80 -9.33
C LEU A 88 -7.58 2.72 -8.51
N TYR A 89 -8.68 3.22 -9.09
CA TYR A 89 -10.01 3.33 -8.50
C TYR A 89 -10.14 4.24 -7.27
N LYS A 90 -9.18 5.12 -6.99
CA LYS A 90 -9.34 6.19 -5.99
C LYS A 90 -10.07 7.41 -6.62
N VAL A 91 -11.24 7.16 -7.18
CA VAL A 91 -12.13 8.08 -7.92
C VAL A 91 -13.58 7.87 -7.48
N ASN A 92 -14.53 8.71 -7.92
CA ASN A 92 -15.95 8.49 -7.69
C ASN A 92 -16.46 7.30 -8.53
N PHE A 93 -17.39 6.53 -7.96
CA PHE A 93 -18.08 5.49 -8.71
C PHE A 93 -19.13 6.12 -9.64
N PRO A 94 -19.18 5.78 -10.95
CA PRO A 94 -20.09 6.42 -11.89
C PRO A 94 -21.57 6.21 -11.50
N GLY A 95 -22.35 7.28 -11.61
CA GLY A 95 -23.77 7.25 -11.28
C GLY A 95 -24.11 7.20 -9.79
N ALA A 96 -23.11 7.14 -8.91
CA ALA A 96 -23.32 7.21 -7.47
C ALA A 96 -23.31 8.68 -6.99
N PRO A 97 -24.09 9.01 -5.93
CA PRO A 97 -24.05 10.33 -5.35
C PRO A 97 -22.69 10.59 -4.67
N HIS A 98 -22.23 11.85 -4.74
CA HIS A 98 -21.04 12.25 -4.00
C HIS A 98 -21.31 12.24 -2.49
N SER A 99 -20.30 11.86 -1.72
CA SER A 99 -20.31 11.90 -0.26
C SER A 99 -19.31 12.93 0.27
N GLN A 100 -19.20 13.05 1.58
CA GLN A 100 -18.17 13.86 2.23
C GLN A 100 -16.74 13.43 1.90
N TYR A 101 -16.54 12.18 1.45
CA TYR A 101 -15.25 11.60 1.06
C TYR A 101 -14.91 11.84 -0.40
N SER A 102 -15.89 12.19 -1.21
CA SER A 102 -15.64 12.59 -2.61
C SER A 102 -14.77 13.84 -2.62
N SER A 103 -13.65 13.79 -3.31
CA SER A 103 -12.75 14.93 -3.38
C SER A 103 -13.41 16.09 -4.10
N LYS A 104 -13.35 17.30 -3.52
CA LYS A 104 -13.76 18.54 -4.17
C LYS A 104 -12.70 19.02 -5.16
N GLU A 105 -11.44 18.72 -4.87
CA GLU A 105 -10.30 18.91 -5.74
C GLU A 105 -9.84 17.51 -6.10
N ASP A 106 -10.33 17.01 -7.17
CA ASP A 106 -10.08 15.66 -7.56
C ASP A 106 -8.66 15.51 -8.09
N LEU A 107 -7.75 15.07 -7.22
CA LEU A 107 -6.38 14.74 -7.59
C LEU A 107 -6.29 13.64 -8.66
N HIS A 108 -7.38 12.90 -8.86
CA HIS A 108 -7.47 11.81 -9.81
C HIS A 108 -8.61 11.98 -10.81
N GLY A 109 -9.32 13.11 -10.73
CA GLY A 109 -10.50 13.42 -11.50
C GLY A 109 -11.71 12.58 -11.09
N ALA A 110 -12.74 13.18 -10.51
CA ALA A 110 -13.81 12.50 -9.77
C ALA A 110 -15.12 12.36 -10.54
N ASP A 111 -15.07 12.11 -11.79
CA ASP A 111 -16.29 11.95 -12.57
C ASP A 111 -16.21 10.75 -13.53
N GLU A 112 -17.24 10.58 -14.35
CA GLU A 112 -17.28 9.50 -15.33
C GLU A 112 -16.08 9.50 -16.28
N LYS A 113 -15.50 10.68 -16.60
CA LYS A 113 -14.32 10.78 -17.45
C LYS A 113 -13.13 10.06 -16.79
N ASN A 114 -12.94 10.27 -15.50
CA ASN A 114 -11.85 9.68 -14.76
C ASN A 114 -12.07 8.18 -14.49
N PHE A 115 -13.31 7.77 -14.34
CA PHE A 115 -13.62 6.33 -14.31
C PHE A 115 -13.22 5.65 -15.64
N LYS A 116 -13.52 6.27 -16.77
CA LYS A 116 -13.10 5.74 -18.10
C LYS A 116 -11.60 5.66 -18.26
N GLN A 117 -10.83 6.52 -17.58
CA GLN A 117 -9.38 6.48 -17.60
C GLN A 117 -8.78 5.37 -16.70
N GLN A 118 -9.58 4.71 -15.86
CA GLN A 118 -9.04 3.68 -14.94
C GLN A 118 -8.47 2.47 -15.66
N ASP A 119 -8.94 2.15 -16.86
CA ASP A 119 -8.33 1.13 -17.70
C ASP A 119 -6.89 1.48 -18.10
N GLU A 120 -6.64 2.75 -18.46
CA GLU A 120 -5.30 3.24 -18.78
C GLU A 120 -4.40 3.23 -17.53
N VAL A 121 -4.97 3.63 -16.37
CA VAL A 121 -4.26 3.58 -15.08
C VAL A 121 -3.88 2.13 -14.72
N LEU A 122 -4.76 1.17 -14.94
CA LEU A 122 -4.50 -0.25 -14.71
C LEU A 122 -3.37 -0.76 -15.62
N GLU A 123 -3.45 -0.54 -16.93
CA GLU A 123 -2.42 -1.00 -17.87
C GLU A 123 -1.07 -0.34 -17.58
N ARG A 124 -1.07 0.95 -17.26
CA ARG A 124 0.15 1.67 -16.88
C ARG A 124 0.76 1.09 -15.60
N SER A 125 -0.07 0.82 -14.57
CA SER A 125 0.38 0.22 -13.30
C SER A 125 0.99 -1.17 -13.53
N ILE A 126 0.36 -2.01 -14.35
CA ILE A 126 0.88 -3.32 -14.74
C ILE A 126 2.24 -3.19 -15.45
N SER A 127 2.33 -2.25 -16.38
CA SER A 127 3.60 -1.98 -17.09
C SER A 127 4.70 -1.54 -16.12
N LEU A 128 4.39 -0.64 -15.18
CA LEU A 128 5.33 -0.18 -14.15
C LEU A 128 5.76 -1.34 -13.23
N ALA A 129 4.83 -2.18 -12.77
CA ALA A 129 5.13 -3.34 -11.95
C ALA A 129 6.15 -4.27 -12.64
N LYS A 130 5.92 -4.59 -13.91
CA LYS A 130 6.86 -5.39 -14.72
C LYS A 130 8.22 -4.71 -14.88
N GLN A 131 8.25 -3.40 -15.11
CA GLN A 131 9.49 -2.65 -15.30
C GLN A 131 10.32 -2.57 -14.01
N PHE A 132 9.68 -2.49 -12.84
CA PHE A 132 10.34 -2.46 -11.55
C PHE A 132 10.52 -3.83 -10.90
N GLY A 133 10.03 -4.90 -11.55
CA GLY A 133 10.24 -6.28 -11.10
C GLY A 133 9.40 -6.70 -9.90
N THR A 134 8.25 -6.06 -9.69
CA THR A 134 7.26 -6.49 -8.70
C THR A 134 6.04 -7.14 -9.36
N ASP A 135 5.36 -8.00 -8.63
CA ASP A 135 4.13 -8.68 -9.05
C ASP A 135 2.86 -8.07 -8.45
N LYS A 136 2.97 -6.93 -7.77
CA LYS A 136 1.87 -6.31 -7.04
C LYS A 136 1.58 -4.89 -7.49
N VAL A 137 0.29 -4.57 -7.56
CA VAL A 137 -0.24 -3.23 -7.84
C VAL A 137 -1.34 -2.94 -6.83
N ARG A 138 -1.22 -1.85 -6.09
CA ARG A 138 -2.26 -1.36 -5.20
C ARG A 138 -3.47 -0.87 -5.98
N CYS A 139 -4.67 -1.14 -5.45
CA CYS A 139 -5.92 -0.55 -5.92
C CYS A 139 -6.82 -0.17 -4.73
N PHE A 140 -7.87 0.57 -5.05
CA PHE A 140 -8.94 0.96 -4.12
C PHE A 140 -10.29 0.46 -4.65
N ASP A 141 -11.39 0.79 -3.93
CA ASP A 141 -12.75 0.47 -4.35
C ASP A 141 -13.66 1.70 -4.35
N PHE A 142 -13.14 2.78 -4.91
CA PHE A 142 -13.78 4.09 -5.08
C PHE A 142 -13.93 4.87 -3.77
N TRP A 143 -14.12 6.20 -3.90
CA TRP A 143 -14.45 7.04 -2.75
C TRP A 143 -15.70 6.54 -2.05
N ARG A 144 -15.65 6.57 -0.73
CA ARG A 144 -16.69 6.02 0.12
C ARG A 144 -18.05 6.68 -0.12
N LEU A 145 -19.05 5.86 -0.38
CA LEU A 145 -20.44 6.25 -0.50
C LEU A 145 -21.11 6.27 0.87
N ASP A 146 -22.08 7.18 1.08
CA ASP A 146 -22.88 7.22 2.30
C ASP A 146 -23.77 5.97 2.41
N ASP A 147 -24.37 5.52 1.29
CA ASP A 147 -25.03 4.23 1.16
C ASP A 147 -24.34 3.39 0.06
N GLN A 148 -23.58 2.39 0.46
CA GLN A 148 -22.87 1.50 -0.45
C GLN A 148 -23.76 0.39 -1.03
N LYS A 149 -24.86 0.07 -0.35
CA LYS A 149 -25.66 -1.12 -0.65
C LYS A 149 -26.14 -1.19 -2.11
N PRO A 150 -26.66 -0.11 -2.73
CA PRO A 150 -27.11 -0.15 -4.13
C PRO A 150 -25.98 -0.38 -5.14
N PHE A 151 -24.75 -0.04 -4.79
CA PHE A 151 -23.60 0.00 -5.71
C PHE A 151 -22.60 -1.15 -5.47
N ARG A 152 -22.66 -1.83 -4.32
CA ARG A 152 -21.65 -2.81 -3.91
C ARG A 152 -21.46 -3.93 -4.94
N ALA A 153 -22.51 -4.46 -5.53
CA ALA A 153 -22.39 -5.50 -6.54
C ALA A 153 -21.61 -5.00 -7.78
N ALA A 154 -21.95 -3.82 -8.30
CA ALA A 154 -21.27 -3.25 -9.45
C ALA A 154 -19.81 -2.90 -9.15
N ILE A 155 -19.50 -2.38 -7.95
CA ILE A 155 -18.12 -2.13 -7.51
C ILE A 155 -17.33 -3.45 -7.48
N ASN A 156 -17.90 -4.53 -6.95
CA ASN A 156 -17.28 -5.85 -6.90
C ASN A 156 -17.02 -6.41 -8.31
N ASP A 157 -17.93 -6.20 -9.25
CA ASP A 157 -17.76 -6.63 -10.65
C ASP A 157 -16.58 -5.89 -11.31
N VAL A 158 -16.44 -4.59 -11.10
CA VAL A 158 -15.29 -3.80 -11.60
C VAL A 158 -13.98 -4.32 -11.01
N LEU A 159 -13.92 -4.56 -9.70
CA LEU A 159 -12.72 -5.11 -9.04
C LEU A 159 -12.37 -6.50 -9.58
N LYS A 160 -13.37 -7.34 -9.80
CA LYS A 160 -13.19 -8.68 -10.35
C LYS A 160 -12.63 -8.64 -11.76
N GLU A 161 -13.20 -7.81 -12.64
CA GLU A 161 -12.73 -7.64 -14.01
C GLU A 161 -11.27 -7.17 -14.05
N ALA A 162 -10.93 -6.14 -13.26
CA ALA A 162 -9.57 -5.63 -13.16
C ALA A 162 -8.59 -6.68 -12.62
N ALA A 163 -8.99 -7.45 -11.59
CA ALA A 163 -8.17 -8.52 -11.03
C ALA A 163 -7.91 -9.64 -12.04
N GLU A 164 -8.92 -10.06 -12.82
CA GLU A 164 -8.72 -11.07 -13.86
C GLU A 164 -7.85 -10.55 -15.01
N LYS A 165 -7.99 -9.26 -15.36
CA LYS A 165 -7.17 -8.62 -16.41
C LYS A 165 -5.69 -8.52 -15.99
N SER A 166 -5.41 -8.10 -14.76
CA SER A 166 -4.05 -8.04 -14.22
C SER A 166 -3.45 -9.43 -14.00
N GLY A 167 -4.25 -10.38 -13.51
CA GLY A 167 -3.83 -11.76 -13.28
C GLY A 167 -3.39 -12.50 -14.54
N LYS A 168 -4.04 -12.25 -15.69
CA LYS A 168 -3.58 -12.75 -17.00
C LYS A 168 -2.19 -12.25 -17.37
N GLN A 169 -1.75 -11.15 -16.79
CA GLN A 169 -0.46 -10.54 -17.00
C GLN A 169 0.56 -10.86 -15.88
N GLY A 170 0.19 -11.74 -14.93
CA GLY A 170 1.03 -12.16 -13.81
C GLY A 170 1.11 -11.14 -12.67
N ILE A 171 0.15 -10.20 -12.60
CA ILE A 171 0.11 -9.16 -11.57
C ILE A 171 -1.07 -9.41 -10.62
N MET A 172 -0.79 -9.33 -9.32
CA MET A 172 -1.78 -9.35 -8.24
C MET A 172 -2.25 -7.93 -7.96
N LEU A 173 -3.56 -7.68 -7.96
CA LEU A 173 -4.10 -6.47 -7.36
C LEU A 173 -4.17 -6.65 -5.84
N VAL A 174 -3.65 -5.66 -5.10
CA VAL A 174 -3.76 -5.59 -3.65
C VAL A 174 -4.68 -4.42 -3.27
N LEU A 175 -5.90 -4.75 -2.87
CA LEU A 175 -6.90 -3.78 -2.43
C LEU A 175 -6.50 -3.21 -1.07
N GLU A 176 -6.22 -1.93 -0.98
CA GLU A 176 -6.00 -1.27 0.30
C GLU A 176 -7.35 -0.93 0.95
N ASN A 177 -7.52 -1.32 2.21
CA ASN A 177 -8.61 -0.80 3.02
C ASN A 177 -8.25 0.64 3.43
N GLU A 178 -8.84 1.60 2.73
CA GLU A 178 -8.58 3.05 2.90
C GLU A 178 -9.77 3.72 3.59
N PHE A 179 -9.52 4.50 4.66
CA PHE A 179 -10.59 5.11 5.48
C PHE A 179 -11.57 5.96 4.68
N ALA A 180 -11.14 6.54 3.57
CA ALA A 180 -11.94 7.35 2.67
C ALA A 180 -12.58 6.59 1.50
N CYS A 181 -12.30 5.27 1.38
CA CYS A 181 -12.87 4.41 0.33
C CYS A 181 -13.98 3.50 0.86
N ASN A 182 -14.65 2.78 -0.02
CA ASN A 182 -15.78 1.94 0.35
C ASN A 182 -15.37 0.76 1.24
N THR A 183 -14.18 0.19 1.05
CA THR A 183 -13.58 -0.79 1.94
C THR A 183 -12.57 -0.09 2.84
N ALA A 184 -12.88 0.08 4.12
CA ALA A 184 -12.07 0.82 5.06
C ALA A 184 -11.66 0.03 6.31
N THR A 185 -12.48 -0.93 6.74
CA THR A 185 -12.26 -1.72 7.96
C THR A 185 -11.88 -3.16 7.63
N GLY A 186 -11.38 -3.92 8.62
CA GLY A 186 -11.09 -5.34 8.46
C GLY A 186 -12.35 -6.15 8.13
N ARG A 187 -13.49 -5.80 8.74
CA ARG A 187 -14.77 -6.46 8.46
C ARG A 187 -15.28 -6.14 7.05
N GLU A 188 -15.14 -4.90 6.59
CA GLU A 188 -15.47 -4.53 5.21
C GLU A 188 -14.53 -5.21 4.20
N ALA A 189 -13.23 -5.30 4.51
CA ALA A 189 -12.26 -6.01 3.69
C ALA A 189 -12.63 -7.50 3.53
N ALA A 190 -12.99 -8.17 4.60
CA ALA A 190 -13.46 -9.54 4.55
C ALA A 190 -14.70 -9.70 3.66
N ALA A 191 -15.67 -8.80 3.78
CA ALA A 191 -16.88 -8.79 2.98
C ALA A 191 -16.59 -8.54 1.48
N THR A 192 -15.71 -7.59 1.17
CA THR A 192 -15.30 -7.28 -0.21
C THR A 192 -14.57 -8.47 -0.84
N LEU A 193 -13.61 -9.08 -0.11
CA LEU A 193 -12.91 -10.27 -0.60
C LEU A 193 -13.84 -11.46 -0.83
N ALA A 194 -14.87 -11.63 0.00
CA ALA A 194 -15.90 -12.65 -0.22
C ALA A 194 -16.77 -12.35 -1.44
N GLY A 195 -17.08 -11.06 -1.68
CA GLY A 195 -17.84 -10.62 -2.86
C GLY A 195 -17.04 -10.64 -4.16
N VAL A 196 -15.70 -10.69 -4.08
CA VAL A 196 -14.79 -10.78 -5.23
C VAL A 196 -13.89 -12.00 -5.08
N PRO A 197 -14.39 -13.23 -5.40
CA PRO A 197 -13.66 -14.47 -5.18
C PRO A 197 -12.59 -14.74 -6.25
N SER A 198 -11.88 -13.71 -6.71
CA SER A 198 -10.76 -13.83 -7.64
C SER A 198 -9.48 -14.16 -6.88
N LYS A 199 -8.70 -15.12 -7.40
CA LYS A 199 -7.37 -15.42 -6.88
C LYS A 199 -6.33 -14.34 -7.23
N HIS A 200 -6.70 -13.36 -8.04
CA HIS A 200 -5.85 -12.26 -8.49
C HIS A 200 -6.16 -10.93 -7.79
N LEU A 201 -7.10 -10.94 -6.82
CA LEU A 201 -7.33 -9.86 -5.88
C LEU A 201 -6.92 -10.32 -4.49
N ALA A 202 -6.04 -9.59 -3.84
CA ALA A 202 -5.65 -9.79 -2.45
C ALA A 202 -5.84 -8.49 -1.66
N LEU A 203 -5.53 -8.50 -0.38
CA LEU A 203 -5.61 -7.33 0.50
C LEU A 203 -4.21 -6.73 0.71
N ASN A 204 -4.14 -5.42 0.64
CA ASN A 204 -3.16 -4.62 1.34
C ASN A 204 -3.79 -4.22 2.68
N TRP A 205 -3.44 -4.95 3.75
CA TRP A 205 -4.00 -4.73 5.08
C TRP A 205 -3.41 -3.48 5.72
N ASP A 206 -4.27 -2.50 6.01
CA ASP A 206 -3.93 -1.28 6.70
C ASP A 206 -4.82 -1.09 7.95
N PRO A 207 -4.37 -1.56 9.11
CA PRO A 207 -5.13 -1.38 10.35
C PRO A 207 -5.21 0.09 10.81
N GLY A 208 -4.27 0.96 10.38
CA GLY A 208 -4.32 2.40 10.66
C GLY A 208 -5.52 3.06 10.01
N ASN A 209 -5.79 2.75 8.77
CA ASN A 209 -6.99 3.20 8.06
C ASN A 209 -8.27 2.69 8.73
N ALA A 210 -8.28 1.44 9.20
CA ALA A 210 -9.42 0.89 9.91
C ALA A 210 -9.71 1.63 11.23
N VAL A 211 -8.66 1.94 12.01
CA VAL A 211 -8.79 2.77 13.23
C VAL A 211 -9.27 4.17 12.89
N MET A 212 -8.73 4.82 11.86
CA MET A 212 -9.19 6.15 11.42
C MET A 212 -10.66 6.13 11.00
N ARG A 213 -11.15 5.00 10.49
CA ARG A 213 -12.58 4.79 10.16
C ARG A 213 -13.45 4.52 11.38
N GLY A 214 -12.86 4.24 12.53
CA GLY A 214 -13.56 4.01 13.80
C GLY A 214 -13.59 2.54 14.25
N GLU A 215 -12.92 1.62 13.54
CA GLU A 215 -12.71 0.24 14.00
C GLU A 215 -11.54 0.22 15.00
N LEU A 216 -11.81 0.65 16.26
CA LEU A 216 -10.76 0.77 17.29
C LEU A 216 -10.14 -0.58 17.66
N ASP A 217 -10.84 -1.68 17.39
CA ASP A 217 -10.37 -3.06 17.51
C ASP A 217 -9.85 -3.62 16.17
N ALA A 218 -9.27 -2.78 15.31
CA ALA A 218 -8.70 -3.22 14.04
C ALA A 218 -7.73 -4.41 14.22
N PHE A 219 -7.03 -4.44 15.36
CA PHE A 219 -6.31 -5.62 15.84
C PHE A 219 -6.65 -5.87 17.33
N PRO A 220 -7.10 -7.10 17.71
CA PRO A 220 -7.24 -8.29 16.89
C PRO A 220 -8.54 -8.39 16.08
N GLY A 221 -9.62 -7.70 16.44
CA GLY A 221 -10.98 -7.96 15.93
C GLY A 221 -11.13 -7.81 14.42
N GLY A 222 -10.67 -6.71 13.84
CA GLY A 222 -10.66 -6.52 12.37
C GLY A 222 -9.78 -7.52 11.66
N TRP A 223 -8.56 -7.75 12.18
CA TRP A 223 -7.65 -8.78 11.68
C TRP A 223 -8.28 -10.17 11.67
N ASP A 224 -8.97 -10.58 12.73
CA ASP A 224 -9.56 -11.92 12.84
C ASP A 224 -10.63 -12.20 11.78
N ALA A 225 -11.32 -11.16 11.32
CA ALA A 225 -12.33 -11.27 10.27
C ALA A 225 -11.73 -11.55 8.87
N ILE A 226 -10.48 -11.16 8.62
CA ILE A 226 -9.85 -11.25 7.30
C ILE A 226 -9.32 -12.65 7.02
N PRO A 227 -9.57 -13.26 5.82
CA PRO A 227 -8.90 -14.49 5.40
C PRO A 227 -7.39 -14.23 5.24
N LYS A 228 -6.57 -14.92 6.04
CA LYS A 228 -5.13 -14.63 6.17
C LYS A 228 -4.34 -14.94 4.90
N ASP A 229 -4.77 -15.93 4.14
CA ASP A 229 -4.22 -16.31 2.84
C ASP A 229 -4.49 -15.28 1.72
N ARG A 230 -5.37 -14.31 1.98
CA ARG A 230 -5.68 -13.20 1.09
C ARG A 230 -4.91 -11.91 1.42
N ILE A 231 -4.07 -11.89 2.45
CA ILE A 231 -3.22 -10.72 2.78
C ILE A 231 -1.92 -10.86 2.02
N HIS A 232 -1.70 -10.01 1.01
CA HIS A 232 -0.49 -10.03 0.18
C HIS A 232 0.36 -8.76 0.29
N HIS A 233 -0.10 -7.78 1.03
CA HIS A 233 0.64 -6.57 1.39
C HIS A 233 0.13 -6.04 2.73
N CYS A 234 0.93 -5.24 3.43
CA CYS A 234 0.50 -4.62 4.67
C CYS A 234 1.15 -3.25 4.81
N HIS A 235 0.36 -2.22 5.09
CA HIS A 235 0.85 -0.90 5.48
C HIS A 235 0.94 -0.77 6.99
N VAL A 236 2.04 -0.17 7.44
CA VAL A 236 2.34 0.01 8.86
C VAL A 236 2.23 1.49 9.20
N LYS A 237 1.18 1.84 9.89
CA LYS A 237 0.95 3.16 10.51
C LYS A 237 0.07 3.01 11.73
N ASN A 238 0.00 4.04 12.56
CA ASN A 238 -0.83 4.01 13.75
C ASN A 238 -1.67 5.28 13.88
N ALA A 239 -2.72 5.22 14.69
CA ALA A 239 -3.61 6.32 14.97
C ALA A 239 -4.07 6.30 16.42
N GLN A 240 -4.39 7.48 16.95
CA GLN A 240 -4.89 7.67 18.31
C GLN A 240 -5.87 8.84 18.34
N LYS A 241 -6.58 9.00 19.45
CA LYS A 241 -7.31 10.23 19.72
C LYS A 241 -6.39 11.29 20.32
N ASP A 242 -6.59 12.53 19.89
CA ASP A 242 -6.00 13.69 20.56
C ASP A 242 -6.72 14.00 21.91
N ALA A 243 -6.27 15.05 22.58
CA ALA A 243 -6.87 15.50 23.85
C ALA A 243 -8.37 15.90 23.74
N ASN A 244 -8.84 16.19 22.53
CA ASN A 244 -10.24 16.57 22.25
C ASN A 244 -11.08 15.37 21.77
N GLY A 245 -10.49 14.17 21.73
CA GLY A 245 -11.17 12.96 21.26
C GLY A 245 -11.21 12.80 19.74
N LYS A 246 -10.55 13.66 18.96
CA LYS A 246 -10.46 13.58 17.50
C LYS A 246 -9.37 12.60 17.10
N MET A 247 -9.70 11.73 16.14
CA MET A 247 -8.72 10.80 15.55
C MET A 247 -7.62 11.55 14.80
N GLN A 248 -6.39 11.15 15.02
CA GLN A 248 -5.20 11.64 14.34
C GLN A 248 -4.18 10.51 14.14
N TRP A 249 -3.30 10.66 13.17
CA TRP A 249 -2.17 9.75 12.98
C TRP A 249 -1.18 9.84 14.13
N ALA A 250 -0.47 8.75 14.37
CA ALA A 250 0.52 8.65 15.45
C ALA A 250 1.76 7.87 14.96
N PRO A 251 2.92 8.00 15.64
CA PRO A 251 4.06 7.13 15.41
C PRO A 251 3.69 5.66 15.61
N VAL A 252 4.40 4.74 14.94
CA VAL A 252 4.02 3.31 14.89
C VAL A 252 3.89 2.66 16.28
N ASP A 253 4.76 3.01 17.22
CA ASP A 253 4.73 2.47 18.59
C ASP A 253 3.75 3.19 19.54
N VAL A 254 2.92 4.10 19.00
CA VAL A 254 1.95 4.89 19.77
C VAL A 254 0.59 4.79 19.09
N GLY A 255 -0.46 4.48 19.84
CA GLY A 255 -1.83 4.47 19.32
C GLY A 255 -2.59 3.18 19.59
N TYR A 256 -3.67 2.97 18.83
CA TYR A 256 -4.61 1.88 19.08
C TYR A 256 -4.14 0.50 18.61
N ILE A 257 -3.18 0.46 17.65
CA ILE A 257 -2.70 -0.80 17.08
C ILE A 257 -1.49 -1.27 17.86
N ASP A 258 -1.58 -2.46 18.48
CA ASP A 258 -0.43 -3.17 19.01
C ASP A 258 0.36 -3.81 17.86
N TRP A 259 1.29 -3.05 17.30
CA TRP A 259 2.14 -3.54 16.21
C TRP A 259 3.05 -4.68 16.62
N THR A 260 3.43 -4.79 17.89
CA THR A 260 4.19 -5.95 18.38
C THR A 260 3.37 -7.23 18.23
N ALA A 261 2.11 -7.20 18.67
CA ALA A 261 1.20 -8.34 18.54
C ALA A 261 0.82 -8.60 17.07
N GLN A 262 0.59 -7.54 16.26
CA GLN A 262 0.28 -7.69 14.83
C GLN A 262 1.44 -8.33 14.05
N PHE A 263 2.70 -7.96 14.32
CA PHE A 263 3.87 -8.61 13.69
C PHE A 263 4.02 -10.07 14.12
N LYS A 264 3.77 -10.40 15.39
CA LYS A 264 3.70 -11.79 15.86
C LYS A 264 2.61 -12.58 15.13
N ALA A 265 1.43 -11.98 14.92
CA ALA A 265 0.33 -12.62 14.20
C ALA A 265 0.67 -12.86 12.72
N LEU A 266 1.27 -11.88 12.03
CA LEU A 266 1.77 -12.06 10.66
C LEU A 266 2.78 -13.22 10.56
N LYS A 267 3.74 -13.27 11.48
CA LYS A 267 4.71 -14.36 11.57
C LYS A 267 4.03 -15.70 11.81
N ALA A 268 3.07 -15.77 12.72
CA ALA A 268 2.38 -17.00 13.11
C ALA A 268 1.55 -17.61 11.97
N VAL A 269 0.93 -16.78 11.10
CA VAL A 269 0.21 -17.26 9.91
C VAL A 269 1.11 -17.55 8.72
N GLY A 270 2.43 -17.43 8.88
CA GLY A 270 3.40 -17.71 7.81
C GLY A 270 3.44 -16.66 6.71
N TYR A 271 3.04 -15.41 6.99
CA TYR A 271 3.11 -14.30 6.04
C TYR A 271 4.54 -14.12 5.48
N LYS A 272 4.65 -13.92 4.15
CA LYS A 272 5.95 -13.82 3.46
C LYS A 272 6.09 -12.56 2.60
N ASN A 273 5.00 -11.82 2.40
CA ASN A 273 4.99 -10.64 1.57
C ASN A 273 5.58 -9.42 2.31
N ALA A 274 5.35 -8.21 1.82
CA ALA A 274 5.93 -7.01 2.41
C ALA A 274 5.03 -6.35 3.46
N THR A 275 5.67 -5.79 4.49
CA THR A 275 5.10 -4.81 5.41
C THR A 275 5.84 -3.50 5.20
N ASN A 276 5.14 -2.47 4.71
CA ASN A 276 5.76 -1.19 4.39
C ASN A 276 5.30 -0.09 5.33
N LEU A 277 6.26 0.64 5.90
CA LEU A 277 5.98 1.84 6.67
C LEU A 277 5.36 2.90 5.77
N GLU A 278 4.16 3.35 6.14
CA GLU A 278 3.48 4.50 5.55
C GLU A 278 3.24 5.56 6.61
N THR A 279 4.11 6.57 6.66
CA THR A 279 4.09 7.57 7.72
C THR A 279 3.12 8.70 7.41
N HIS A 280 1.90 8.62 7.89
CA HIS A 280 0.95 9.74 7.82
C HIS A 280 1.07 10.72 8.99
N TRP A 281 1.71 10.30 10.09
CA TRP A 281 1.99 11.17 11.21
C TRP A 281 3.04 12.24 10.85
N LYS A 282 2.87 13.45 11.39
CA LYS A 282 3.78 14.58 11.14
C LYS A 282 4.25 15.17 12.45
N ASP A 283 5.56 15.31 12.60
CA ASP A 283 6.20 15.92 13.77
C ASP A 283 6.26 17.48 13.67
N GLY A 284 5.77 18.04 12.57
CA GLY A 284 5.79 19.47 12.29
C GLY A 284 7.11 20.01 11.74
N LYS A 285 8.10 19.14 11.49
CA LYS A 285 9.43 19.53 10.96
C LYS A 285 9.58 19.14 9.49
N SER A 286 9.68 17.86 9.19
CA SER A 286 9.81 17.36 7.81
C SER A 286 9.17 15.99 7.65
N PRO A 287 8.84 15.55 6.41
CA PRO A 287 8.45 14.18 6.14
C PRO A 287 9.51 13.16 6.60
N GLU A 288 10.78 13.43 6.31
CA GLU A 288 11.89 12.57 6.71
C GLU A 288 11.99 12.40 8.22
N SER A 289 11.96 13.48 9.02
CA SER A 289 12.03 13.38 10.49
C SER A 289 10.84 12.62 11.08
N SER A 290 9.65 12.79 10.49
CA SER A 290 8.45 12.05 10.87
C SER A 290 8.61 10.56 10.57
N THR A 291 9.16 10.22 9.39
CA THR A 291 9.38 8.83 8.98
C THR A 291 10.50 8.17 9.79
N ILE A 292 11.59 8.88 10.11
CA ILE A 292 12.64 8.38 11.02
C ILE A 292 12.01 8.01 12.37
N ARG A 293 11.21 8.89 12.97
CA ARG A 293 10.55 8.61 14.26
C ARG A 293 9.59 7.43 14.18
N SER A 294 8.84 7.31 13.10
CA SER A 294 7.92 6.17 12.89
C SER A 294 8.68 4.87 12.64
N TRP A 295 9.81 4.92 11.93
CA TRP A 295 10.71 3.78 11.74
C TRP A 295 11.30 3.28 13.06
N GLU A 296 11.78 4.18 13.92
CA GLU A 296 12.26 3.82 15.26
C GLU A 296 11.19 3.07 16.05
N GLY A 297 9.93 3.55 16.00
CA GLY A 297 8.80 2.88 16.61
C GLY A 297 8.50 1.52 16.00
N MET A 298 8.53 1.41 14.67
CA MET A 298 8.32 0.15 13.94
C MET A 298 9.41 -0.86 14.29
N LYS A 299 10.68 -0.44 14.28
CA LYS A 299 11.82 -1.29 14.63
C LYS A 299 11.70 -1.82 16.05
N LYS A 300 11.35 -0.98 17.01
CA LYS A 300 11.11 -1.40 18.41
C LYS A 300 10.02 -2.47 18.49
N CYS A 301 8.93 -2.34 17.73
CA CYS A 301 7.84 -3.34 17.70
C CYS A 301 8.30 -4.65 17.02
N LEU A 302 9.09 -4.58 15.94
CA LEU A 302 9.68 -5.74 15.28
C LEU A 302 10.63 -6.50 16.21
N ASP A 303 11.55 -5.79 16.89
CA ASP A 303 12.48 -6.36 17.85
C ASP A 303 11.72 -7.07 19.00
N ALA A 304 10.67 -6.43 19.54
CA ALA A 304 9.81 -7.02 20.58
C ALA A 304 8.97 -8.23 20.08
N ALA A 305 8.76 -8.33 18.76
CA ALA A 305 8.15 -9.49 18.12
C ALA A 305 9.17 -10.61 17.79
N GLY A 306 10.45 -10.40 18.05
CA GLY A 306 11.53 -11.35 17.71
C GLY A 306 11.74 -11.43 16.20
N ILE A 307 11.69 -10.30 15.52
CA ILE A 307 11.90 -10.14 14.07
C ILE A 307 13.05 -9.17 13.88
N ASN A 308 14.19 -9.69 13.45
CA ASN A 308 15.38 -8.89 13.17
C ASN A 308 15.39 -8.45 11.69
N VAL A 309 15.64 -7.18 11.45
CA VAL A 309 15.73 -6.56 10.12
C VAL A 309 17.00 -5.75 9.99
#